data_98cd396979eb28f8b94cc9317aee05d7
#
_entry.id   98cd396979eb28f8b94cc9317aee05d7
#
_cell.length_a   1.000
_cell.length_b   1.000
_cell.length_c   1.000
_cell.angle_alpha   90.00
_cell.angle_beta   90.00
_cell.angle_gamma   90.00
#
_symmetry.space_group_name_H-M   'P 1'
#
loop_
_entity.id
_entity.type
_entity.pdbx_description
1 polymer ?
#
loop_
_entity_poly.entity_id
_entity_poly.type
_entity_poly.pdbx_seq_one_letter_code
_entity_poly.pdbx_strand_id
1 'polypeptide(L)'
;MAQSGRRGDPEEIFEILVTSFSRGSGRAAAEGDLCWRPATDVFETETEFVVQMDLAGLDPARIQVEFDGDALTVRGIRSEPAAPGRKHYHTMEIDVGPFVRRVPVIAGVDAASAQARYRGGFLFVNFRKGEDRPGRRRQIAIDR
;
A
#
# COMPACT_ATOMS: atom_id res chain seq x y z
N MET A 1 -10.65 -25.02 -28.94
CA MET A 1 -9.84 -25.12 -27.71
C MET A 1 -9.73 -23.73 -27.12
N ALA A 2 -10.46 -23.45 -26.07
CA ALA A 2 -10.36 -22.17 -25.36
C ALA A 2 -9.12 -22.24 -24.46
N GLN A 3 -8.11 -21.40 -24.72
CA GLN A 3 -7.03 -21.19 -23.79
C GLN A 3 -7.58 -20.38 -22.63
N SER A 4 -7.77 -21.07 -21.49
CA SER A 4 -8.02 -20.45 -20.21
C SER A 4 -6.78 -19.64 -19.83
N GLY A 5 -6.84 -18.32 -20.05
CA GLY A 5 -5.83 -17.42 -19.54
C GLY A 5 -5.86 -17.48 -18.02
N ARG A 6 -4.84 -18.05 -17.41
CA ARG A 6 -4.58 -17.92 -15.98
C ARG A 6 -4.46 -16.42 -15.68
N ARG A 7 -5.42 -15.88 -14.98
CA ARG A 7 -5.23 -14.61 -14.31
C ARG A 7 -4.17 -14.87 -13.25
N GLY A 8 -2.99 -14.29 -13.43
CA GLY A 8 -1.92 -14.38 -12.44
C GLY A 8 -2.40 -13.84 -11.11
N ASP A 9 -1.88 -14.41 -10.04
CA ASP A 9 -2.11 -13.96 -8.68
C ASP A 9 -1.76 -12.46 -8.60
N PRO A 10 -2.56 -11.63 -7.92
CA PRO A 10 -2.26 -10.22 -7.72
C PRO A 10 -0.86 -9.98 -7.16
N GLU A 11 -0.34 -10.86 -6.33
CA GLU A 11 1.05 -10.80 -5.84
C GLU A 11 2.08 -11.04 -6.94
N GLU A 12 1.87 -12.02 -7.82
CA GLU A 12 2.74 -12.26 -8.99
C GLU A 12 2.75 -11.07 -9.94
N ILE A 13 1.60 -10.46 -10.19
CA ILE A 13 1.48 -9.28 -11.06
C ILE A 13 2.23 -8.10 -10.44
N PHE A 14 2.13 -7.92 -9.13
CA PHE A 14 2.83 -6.86 -8.42
C PHE A 14 4.34 -7.07 -8.48
N GLU A 15 4.84 -8.26 -8.20
CA GLU A 15 6.27 -8.60 -8.31
C GLU A 15 6.81 -8.43 -9.73
N ILE A 16 6.05 -8.86 -10.73
CA ILE A 16 6.42 -8.68 -12.14
C ILE A 16 6.48 -7.21 -12.51
N LEU A 17 5.54 -6.38 -12.05
CA LEU A 17 5.53 -4.95 -12.31
C LEU A 17 6.72 -4.25 -11.64
N VAL A 18 6.99 -4.52 -10.38
CA VAL A 18 8.15 -3.99 -9.66
C VAL A 18 9.45 -4.42 -10.34
N THR A 19 9.57 -5.69 -10.73
CA THR A 19 10.77 -6.22 -11.41
C THR A 19 10.93 -5.65 -12.83
N SER A 20 9.84 -5.39 -13.53
CA SER A 20 9.87 -4.83 -14.88
C SER A 20 10.28 -3.36 -14.89
N PHE A 21 9.84 -2.58 -13.89
CA PHE A 21 10.30 -1.21 -13.68
C PHE A 21 11.79 -1.15 -13.32
N SER A 22 12.29 -2.13 -12.55
CA SER A 22 13.71 -2.23 -12.19
C SER A 22 14.65 -2.44 -13.38
N ARG A 23 14.19 -3.14 -14.40
CA ARG A 23 15.01 -3.46 -15.58
C ARG A 23 15.17 -2.31 -16.56
N GLY A 24 14.31 -1.30 -16.50
CA GLY A 24 14.30 -0.18 -17.44
C GLY A 24 15.31 0.94 -17.13
N SER A 25 15.85 1.01 -15.94
CA SER A 25 16.65 2.16 -15.49
C SER A 25 18.12 1.91 -15.19
N GLY A 26 18.69 0.74 -15.50
CA GLY A 26 20.14 0.50 -15.46
C GLY A 26 20.86 0.80 -14.12
N ARG A 27 20.11 1.09 -13.07
CA ARG A 27 20.58 1.28 -11.71
C ARG A 27 19.91 0.23 -10.83
N ALA A 28 20.68 -0.51 -10.06
CA ALA A 28 20.15 -1.31 -8.96
C ALA A 28 19.56 -0.34 -7.93
N ALA A 29 18.30 0.02 -8.12
CA ALA A 29 17.57 0.82 -7.17
C ALA A 29 17.20 -0.07 -5.97
N ALA A 30 17.44 0.39 -4.77
CA ALA A 30 16.83 -0.19 -3.58
C ALA A 30 15.31 -0.22 -3.75
N GLU A 31 14.62 -1.20 -3.16
CA GLU A 31 13.16 -1.41 -3.31
C GLU A 31 12.31 -0.13 -3.13
N GLY A 32 12.88 0.94 -2.56
CA GLY A 32 12.24 2.25 -2.42
C GLY A 32 12.29 3.19 -3.61
N ASP A 33 13.18 2.97 -4.58
CA ASP A 33 13.43 3.95 -5.65
C ASP A 33 12.57 3.77 -6.90
N LEU A 34 11.83 2.68 -7.02
CA LEU A 34 11.02 2.31 -8.20
C LEU A 34 9.54 2.57 -8.02
N CYS A 35 9.13 2.72 -6.80
CA CYS A 35 7.75 2.96 -6.44
C CYS A 35 7.62 4.40 -5.96
N TRP A 36 6.53 5.05 -6.34
CA TRP A 36 6.21 6.32 -5.72
C TRP A 36 5.89 6.12 -4.23
N ARG A 37 6.06 7.15 -3.44
CA ARG A 37 5.94 7.09 -2.00
C ARG A 37 4.73 7.87 -1.52
N PRO A 38 3.63 7.21 -1.12
CA PRO A 38 2.46 7.90 -0.57
C PRO A 38 2.83 8.70 0.69
N ALA A 39 2.36 9.92 0.77
CA ALA A 39 2.47 10.74 1.97
C ALA A 39 1.76 10.02 3.13
N THR A 40 2.45 9.89 4.24
CA THR A 40 2.00 9.09 5.38
C THR A 40 2.25 9.83 6.68
N ASP A 41 1.20 10.00 7.47
CA ASP A 41 1.26 10.48 8.83
C ASP A 41 1.14 9.31 9.80
N VAL A 42 1.95 9.31 10.82
CA VAL A 42 1.92 8.31 11.88
C VAL A 42 1.81 9.05 13.21
N PHE A 43 0.81 8.76 13.98
CA PHE A 43 0.57 9.42 15.25
C PHE A 43 -0.06 8.49 16.28
N GLU A 44 0.01 8.90 17.52
CA GLU A 44 -0.61 8.22 18.64
C GLU A 44 -1.65 9.12 19.29
N THR A 45 -2.73 8.51 19.72
CA THR A 45 -3.65 9.08 20.69
C THR A 45 -3.41 8.44 22.06
N GLU A 46 -4.21 8.75 23.06
CA GLU A 46 -4.11 8.08 24.38
C GLU A 46 -4.35 6.57 24.27
N THR A 47 -5.17 6.13 23.32
CA THR A 47 -5.65 4.74 23.23
C THR A 47 -5.24 4.01 21.95
N GLU A 48 -4.78 4.73 20.94
CA GLU A 48 -4.52 4.16 19.62
C GLU A 48 -3.19 4.62 19.02
N PHE A 49 -2.62 3.75 18.20
CA PHE A 49 -1.58 4.07 17.23
C PHE A 49 -2.21 4.09 15.84
N VAL A 50 -2.00 5.17 15.10
CA VAL A 50 -2.69 5.42 13.82
C VAL A 50 -1.69 5.69 12.71
N VAL A 51 -1.88 4.99 11.60
CA VAL A 51 -1.20 5.27 10.33
C VAL A 51 -2.24 5.82 9.36
N GLN A 52 -2.00 7.02 8.85
CA GLN A 52 -2.84 7.69 7.86
C GLN A 52 -2.04 7.89 6.58
N MET A 53 -2.56 7.42 5.46
CA MET A 53 -1.86 7.45 4.18
C MET A 53 -2.73 8.08 3.10
N ASP A 54 -2.18 9.05 2.37
CA ASP A 54 -2.85 9.64 1.21
C ASP A 54 -2.79 8.69 0.02
N LEU A 55 -3.91 8.05 -0.26
CA LEU A 55 -4.09 7.11 -1.37
C LEU A 55 -5.26 7.52 -2.26
N ALA A 56 -5.41 8.81 -2.49
CA ALA A 56 -6.47 9.32 -3.36
C ALA A 56 -6.45 8.65 -4.76
N GLY A 57 -7.62 8.33 -5.26
CA GLY A 57 -7.78 7.74 -6.61
C GLY A 57 -7.51 6.25 -6.70
N LEU A 58 -7.27 5.55 -5.58
CA LEU A 58 -7.13 4.11 -5.57
C LEU A 58 -8.48 3.40 -5.36
N ASP A 59 -8.58 2.20 -5.91
CA ASP A 59 -9.64 1.26 -5.56
C ASP A 59 -9.20 0.52 -4.27
N PRO A 60 -9.98 0.61 -3.17
CA PRO A 60 -9.65 -0.07 -1.92
C PRO A 60 -9.51 -1.59 -2.08
N ALA A 61 -10.21 -2.20 -3.04
CA ALA A 61 -10.09 -3.62 -3.33
C ALA A 61 -8.71 -4.03 -3.87
N ARG A 62 -7.93 -3.06 -4.34
CA ARG A 62 -6.58 -3.26 -4.89
C ARG A 62 -5.47 -2.76 -3.96
N ILE A 63 -5.80 -2.44 -2.73
CA ILE A 63 -4.85 -2.08 -1.69
C ILE A 63 -4.69 -3.29 -0.78
N GLN A 64 -3.46 -3.69 -0.52
CA GLN A 64 -3.12 -4.76 0.41
C GLN A 64 -2.48 -4.15 1.66
N VAL A 65 -2.96 -4.57 2.81
CA VAL A 65 -2.48 -4.14 4.12
C VAL A 65 -2.07 -5.35 4.93
N GLU A 66 -0.84 -5.39 5.37
CA GLU A 66 -0.26 -6.49 6.11
C GLU A 66 0.51 -6.00 7.34
N PHE A 67 0.34 -6.69 8.45
CA PHE A 67 1.11 -6.45 9.68
C PHE A 67 1.88 -7.72 10.05
N ASP A 68 3.19 -7.59 10.25
CA ASP A 68 4.08 -8.71 10.55
C ASP A 68 4.48 -8.81 12.03
N GLY A 69 3.92 -7.98 12.88
CA GLY A 69 4.24 -7.88 14.30
C GLY A 69 5.15 -6.69 14.63
N ASP A 70 5.95 -6.23 13.67
CA ASP A 70 6.88 -5.11 13.85
C ASP A 70 6.53 -3.91 12.95
N ALA A 71 6.02 -4.17 11.76
CA ALA A 71 5.71 -3.12 10.82
C ALA A 71 4.46 -3.41 10.01
N LEU A 72 3.82 -2.32 9.60
CA LEU A 72 2.72 -2.31 8.66
C LEU A 72 3.28 -2.16 7.25
N THR A 73 2.89 -3.03 6.34
CA THR A 73 3.20 -2.92 4.91
C THR A 73 1.92 -2.66 4.14
N VAL A 74 1.91 -1.57 3.38
CA VAL A 74 0.81 -1.21 2.48
C VAL A 74 1.30 -1.24 1.05
N ARG A 75 0.57 -1.93 0.19
CA ARG A 75 0.89 -2.09 -1.24
C ARG A 75 -0.31 -1.76 -2.08
N GLY A 76 -0.06 -1.24 -3.27
CA GLY A 76 -1.11 -0.99 -4.23
C GLY A 76 -0.57 -0.38 -5.51
N ILE A 77 -1.50 -0.08 -6.40
CA ILE A 77 -1.20 0.56 -7.68
C ILE A 77 -2.19 1.71 -7.87
N ARG A 78 -1.67 2.93 -8.07
CA ARG A 78 -2.48 4.05 -8.54
C ARG A 78 -2.48 4.02 -10.07
N SER A 79 -3.64 3.78 -10.65
CA SER A 79 -3.80 3.82 -12.09
C SER A 79 -3.90 5.26 -12.57
N GLU A 80 -3.32 5.54 -13.73
CA GLU A 80 -3.54 6.80 -14.39
C GLU A 80 -5.00 6.91 -14.85
N PRO A 81 -5.70 8.03 -14.55
CA PRO A 81 -7.06 8.21 -15.02
C PRO A 81 -7.11 8.16 -16.55
N ALA A 82 -8.07 7.40 -17.07
CA ALA A 82 -8.29 7.33 -18.52
C ALA A 82 -8.70 8.69 -19.05
N ALA A 83 -8.10 9.07 -20.18
CA ALA A 83 -8.50 10.24 -20.92
C ALA A 83 -8.60 9.89 -22.41
N PRO A 84 -9.57 10.42 -23.15
CA PRO A 84 -9.66 10.18 -24.58
C PRO A 84 -8.49 10.85 -25.31
N GLY A 85 -7.86 10.12 -26.24
CA GLY A 85 -6.81 10.63 -27.10
C GLY A 85 -5.42 10.73 -26.45
N ARG A 86 -4.53 11.40 -27.15
CA ARG A 86 -3.16 11.68 -26.69
C ARG A 86 -3.16 12.78 -25.64
N LYS A 87 -2.43 12.57 -24.55
CA LYS A 87 -2.18 13.60 -23.54
C LYS A 87 -0.88 14.33 -23.84
N HIS A 88 -0.91 15.63 -23.68
CA HIS A 88 0.25 16.51 -23.64
C HIS A 88 0.32 17.14 -22.26
N TYR A 89 1.27 16.69 -21.42
CA TYR A 89 1.45 17.25 -20.09
C TYR A 89 2.24 18.55 -20.13
N HIS A 90 1.71 19.59 -19.54
CA HIS A 90 2.44 20.81 -19.24
C HIS A 90 3.10 20.75 -17.86
N THR A 91 2.44 20.07 -16.93
CA THR A 91 2.94 19.80 -15.57
C THR A 91 2.49 18.40 -15.18
N MET A 92 3.36 17.64 -14.56
CA MET A 92 3.10 16.26 -14.12
C MET A 92 3.69 16.05 -12.72
N GLU A 93 2.85 16.16 -11.69
CA GLU A 93 3.25 16.09 -10.29
C GLU A 93 2.55 14.98 -9.52
N ILE A 94 1.49 14.38 -10.11
CA ILE A 94 0.76 13.30 -9.47
C ILE A 94 1.45 11.99 -9.77
N ASP A 95 1.93 11.35 -8.71
CA ASP A 95 2.53 10.03 -8.81
C ASP A 95 1.49 8.96 -9.16
N VAL A 96 1.82 8.10 -10.10
CA VAL A 96 1.03 6.93 -10.51
C VAL A 96 1.92 5.70 -10.56
N GLY A 97 1.30 4.54 -10.59
CA GLY A 97 2.00 3.27 -10.65
C GLY A 97 1.99 2.52 -9.31
N PRO A 98 2.82 1.48 -9.18
CA PRO A 98 2.89 0.67 -7.98
C PRO A 98 3.54 1.44 -6.83
N PHE A 99 3.16 1.11 -5.60
CA PHE A 99 3.81 1.56 -4.39
C PHE A 99 3.89 0.44 -3.35
N VAL A 100 4.91 0.52 -2.54
CA VAL A 100 5.06 -0.25 -1.30
C VAL A 100 5.49 0.71 -0.21
N ARG A 101 4.77 0.73 0.89
CA ARG A 101 5.13 1.53 2.05
C ARG A 101 5.22 0.64 3.28
N ARG A 102 6.39 0.60 3.91
CA ARG A 102 6.60 -0.08 5.17
C ARG A 102 6.69 0.96 6.30
N VAL A 103 5.85 0.81 7.29
CA VAL A 103 5.74 1.72 8.43
C VAL A 103 6.01 0.94 9.71
N PRO A 104 7.08 1.26 10.46
CA PRO A 104 7.31 0.65 11.77
C PRO A 104 6.14 0.96 12.72
N VAL A 105 5.70 -0.05 13.46
CA VAL A 105 4.68 0.08 14.49
C VAL A 105 5.34 -0.05 15.84
N ILE A 106 4.97 0.83 16.77
CA ILE A 106 5.52 0.80 18.13
C ILE A 106 5.19 -0.52 18.86
N ALA A 107 6.04 -0.90 19.79
CA ALA A 107 5.71 -1.98 20.74
C ALA A 107 4.50 -1.61 21.60
N GLY A 108 3.81 -2.62 22.11
CA GLY A 108 2.66 -2.40 23.00
C GLY A 108 1.34 -2.12 22.31
N VAL A 109 1.21 -2.47 21.02
CA VAL A 109 -0.08 -2.48 20.33
C VAL A 109 -0.70 -3.87 20.34
N ASP A 110 -2.01 -3.92 20.38
CA ASP A 110 -2.76 -5.17 20.20
C ASP A 110 -2.91 -5.45 18.69
N ALA A 111 -2.14 -6.40 18.19
CA ALA A 111 -2.19 -6.81 16.78
C ALA A 111 -3.57 -7.30 16.34
N ALA A 112 -4.34 -7.93 17.25
CA ALA A 112 -5.68 -8.40 16.95
C ALA A 112 -6.70 -7.26 16.78
N SER A 113 -6.39 -6.06 17.28
CA SER A 113 -7.24 -4.88 17.16
C SER A 113 -7.09 -4.12 15.85
N ALA A 114 -6.13 -4.49 15.00
CA ALA A 114 -5.84 -3.77 13.77
C ALA A 114 -7.08 -3.65 12.88
N GLN A 115 -7.41 -2.43 12.51
CA GLN A 115 -8.50 -2.09 11.60
C GLN A 115 -8.00 -1.15 10.53
N ALA A 116 -8.40 -1.39 9.30
CA ALA A 116 -8.12 -0.51 8.17
C ALA A 116 -9.43 0.01 7.58
N ARG A 117 -9.47 1.32 7.31
CA ARG A 117 -10.60 2.02 6.69
C ARG A 117 -10.12 2.90 5.56
N TYR A 118 -10.85 2.92 4.47
CA TYR A 118 -10.58 3.83 3.35
C TYR A 118 -11.72 4.83 3.22
N ARG A 119 -11.40 6.11 3.39
CA ARG A 119 -12.39 7.19 3.31
C ARG A 119 -11.79 8.44 2.69
N GLY A 120 -12.50 9.04 1.76
CA GLY A 120 -12.12 10.32 1.17
C GLY A 120 -10.72 10.34 0.54
N GLY A 121 -10.24 9.19 0.03
CA GLY A 121 -8.91 9.05 -0.53
C GLY A 121 -7.81 8.77 0.50
N PHE A 122 -8.14 8.66 1.78
CA PHE A 122 -7.19 8.30 2.83
C PHE A 122 -7.41 6.87 3.32
N LEU A 123 -6.31 6.15 3.51
CA LEU A 123 -6.27 4.90 4.24
C LEU A 123 -5.89 5.20 5.69
N PHE A 124 -6.72 4.72 6.62
CA PHE A 124 -6.44 4.76 8.05
C PHE A 124 -6.24 3.34 8.55
N VAL A 125 -5.14 3.09 9.23
CA VAL A 125 -4.91 1.82 9.93
C VAL A 125 -4.70 2.11 11.41
N ASN A 126 -5.58 1.58 12.23
CA ASN A 126 -5.62 1.82 13.66
C ASN A 126 -5.28 0.54 14.42
N PHE A 127 -4.47 0.69 15.45
CA PHE A 127 -4.16 -0.33 16.46
C PHE A 127 -4.50 0.20 17.83
N ARG A 128 -5.20 -0.55 18.65
CA ARG A 128 -5.34 -0.21 20.06
C ARG A 128 -4.02 -0.44 20.79
N LYS A 129 -3.67 0.47 21.67
CA LYS A 129 -2.60 0.26 22.63
C LYS A 129 -3.04 -0.82 23.61
N GLY A 130 -2.17 -1.77 23.93
CA GLY A 130 -2.49 -2.88 24.79
C GLY A 130 -1.24 -3.66 25.18
N GLU A 131 -1.42 -4.80 25.83
CA GLU A 131 -0.32 -5.69 26.12
C GLU A 131 0.30 -6.24 24.84
N ASP A 132 1.64 -6.14 24.77
CA ASP A 132 2.43 -6.64 23.67
C ASP A 132 2.25 -8.16 23.54
N ARG A 133 1.40 -8.58 22.62
CA ARG A 133 1.30 -9.97 22.21
C ARG A 133 2.06 -10.11 20.91
N PRO A 134 3.11 -10.94 20.85
CA PRO A 134 3.84 -11.17 19.61
C PRO A 134 2.86 -11.60 18.52
N GLY A 135 2.62 -10.70 17.58
CA GLY A 135 1.67 -10.90 16.51
C GLY A 135 2.24 -11.81 15.43
N ARG A 136 1.44 -12.75 14.98
CA ARG A 136 1.70 -13.44 13.72
C ARG A 136 1.42 -12.49 12.54
N ARG A 137 2.14 -12.66 11.46
CA ARG A 137 1.84 -12.01 10.19
C ARG A 137 0.36 -12.17 9.84
N ARG A 138 -0.32 -11.06 9.55
CA ARG A 138 -1.74 -11.09 9.16
C ARG A 138 -2.05 -10.02 8.15
N GLN A 139 -2.95 -10.35 7.26
CA GLN A 139 -3.58 -9.38 6.38
C GLN A 139 -4.71 -8.65 7.10
N ILE A 140 -4.82 -7.36 6.86
CA ILE A 140 -5.86 -6.52 7.42
C ILE A 140 -6.84 -6.18 6.31
N ALA A 141 -8.10 -6.59 6.46
CA ALA A 141 -9.14 -6.22 5.54
C ALA A 141 -9.47 -4.73 5.66
N ILE A 142 -9.70 -4.08 4.54
CA ILE A 142 -10.05 -2.66 4.49
C ILE A 142 -11.58 -2.54 4.48
N ASP A 143 -12.10 -1.83 5.46
CA ASP A 143 -13.49 -1.41 5.47
C ASP A 143 -13.68 -0.15 4.62
N ARG A 144 -14.77 -0.14 3.88
CA ARG A 144 -15.16 0.94 2.95
C ARG A 144 -16.13 1.90 3.59
#